data_86503dbf112260b9af7a67f287b15085
#
_entry.id   86503dbf112260b9af7a67f287b15085
#
_cell.length_a   1.000
_cell.length_b   1.000
_cell.length_c   1.000
_cell.angle_alpha   90.00
_cell.angle_beta   90.00
_cell.angle_gamma   90.00
#
_symmetry.space_group_name_H-M   'P 1'
#
loop_
_entity.id
_entity.type
_entity.pdbx_description
1 polymer ?
#
loop_
_entity_poly.entity_id
_entity_poly.type
_entity_poly.pdbx_seq_one_letter_code
_entity_poly.pdbx_strand_id
1 'polypeptide(L)'
;LFRGLVASALPLLTGGLTILLSFLALRVVNELASLSVFAVNLVIGLSLGLAIDYSLLIVSRYREEIARIGPGFDAMRTTLRTAGRTVAYSALTVAVAMAALLVFPQPFLYSMGAGGIVAALVSGVAALTVLPAVLVLLGARVNALAPGRWKRRSMEDAGEGESGFWYRLA
;
A
#
# COMPACT_ATOMS: atom_id res chain seq x y z
N LEU A 1 7.18 -16.28 1.65
CA LEU A 1 6.36 -15.16 1.17
C LEU A 1 4.86 -15.27 1.53
N PHE A 2 4.29 -16.47 1.69
CA PHE A 2 2.85 -16.69 1.91
C PHE A 2 2.52 -17.21 3.31
N ARG A 3 2.99 -16.57 4.39
CA ARG A 3 2.82 -17.08 5.76
C ARG A 3 1.68 -16.47 6.55
N GLY A 4 0.62 -16.08 5.91
CA GLY A 4 -0.64 -15.67 6.51
C GLY A 4 -1.65 -15.39 5.43
N LEU A 5 -2.55 -16.31 5.14
CA LEU A 5 -3.63 -16.11 4.16
C LEU A 5 -4.38 -14.78 4.38
N VAL A 6 -4.55 -14.39 5.64
CA VAL A 6 -5.16 -13.09 5.99
C VAL A 6 -4.26 -11.93 5.59
N ALA A 7 -2.94 -12.00 5.86
CA ALA A 7 -2.03 -10.92 5.52
C ALA A 7 -1.79 -10.79 4.01
N SER A 8 -1.93 -11.86 3.23
CA SER A 8 -1.86 -11.81 1.76
C SER A 8 -3.18 -11.42 1.11
N ALA A 9 -4.32 -11.71 1.76
CA ALA A 9 -5.63 -11.27 1.28
C ALA A 9 -5.87 -9.77 1.47
N LEU A 10 -5.27 -9.14 2.50
CA LEU A 10 -5.43 -7.72 2.78
C LEU A 10 -5.04 -6.81 1.60
N PRO A 11 -3.86 -6.97 0.96
CA PRO A 11 -3.51 -6.16 -0.21
C PRO A 11 -4.47 -6.34 -1.38
N LEU A 12 -5.01 -7.54 -1.58
CA LEU A 12 -5.98 -7.80 -2.64
C LEU A 12 -7.34 -7.15 -2.35
N LEU A 13 -7.81 -7.24 -1.11
CA LEU A 13 -9.06 -6.59 -0.69
C LEU A 13 -8.95 -5.06 -0.76
N THR A 14 -7.85 -4.50 -0.27
CA THR A 14 -7.59 -3.06 -0.38
C THR A 14 -7.43 -2.63 -1.83
N GLY A 15 -6.78 -3.45 -2.67
CA GLY A 15 -6.65 -3.21 -4.11
C GLY A 15 -8.01 -3.16 -4.81
N GLY A 16 -8.86 -4.15 -4.58
CA GLY A 16 -10.22 -4.19 -5.12
C GLY A 16 -11.07 -2.99 -4.68
N LEU A 17 -11.04 -2.65 -3.40
CA LEU A 17 -11.74 -1.48 -2.87
C LEU A 17 -11.18 -0.18 -3.47
N THR A 18 -9.87 -0.07 -3.61
CA THR A 18 -9.22 1.10 -4.22
C THR A 18 -9.65 1.29 -5.67
N ILE A 19 -9.75 0.20 -6.46
CA ILE A 19 -10.25 0.26 -7.82
C ILE A 19 -11.69 0.79 -7.84
N LEU A 20 -12.58 0.25 -6.99
CA LEU A 20 -13.97 0.71 -6.91
C LEU A 20 -14.07 2.19 -6.55
N LEU A 21 -13.30 2.65 -5.56
CA LEU A 21 -13.25 4.05 -5.17
C LEU A 21 -12.67 4.94 -6.28
N SER A 22 -11.67 4.45 -7.02
CA SER A 22 -11.09 5.17 -8.17
C SER A 22 -12.10 5.32 -9.29
N PHE A 23 -12.90 4.28 -9.59
CA PHE A 23 -13.98 4.39 -10.57
C PHE A 23 -15.07 5.36 -10.14
N LEU A 24 -15.44 5.35 -8.86
CA LEU A 24 -16.41 6.30 -8.32
C LEU A 24 -15.90 7.74 -8.46
N ALA A 25 -14.65 7.99 -8.11
CA ALA A 25 -14.01 9.29 -8.26
C ALA A 25 -13.89 9.70 -9.75
N LEU A 26 -13.52 8.78 -10.64
CA LEU A 26 -13.48 9.04 -12.08
C LEU A 26 -14.84 9.38 -12.65
N ARG A 27 -15.91 8.75 -12.17
CA ARG A 27 -17.28 9.09 -12.59
C ARG A 27 -17.59 10.56 -12.31
N VAL A 28 -17.25 11.04 -11.12
CA VAL A 28 -17.41 12.45 -10.75
C VAL A 28 -16.56 13.37 -11.65
N VAL A 29 -15.31 13.00 -11.89
CA VAL A 29 -14.44 13.78 -12.79
C VAL A 29 -14.94 13.78 -14.22
N ASN A 30 -15.52 12.68 -14.69
CA ASN A 30 -16.07 12.57 -16.07
C ASN A 30 -17.31 13.44 -16.30
N GLU A 31 -18.02 13.83 -15.23
CA GLU A 31 -19.11 14.82 -15.34
C GLU A 31 -18.58 16.23 -15.63
N LEU A 32 -17.34 16.50 -15.23
CA LEU A 32 -16.67 17.81 -15.42
C LEU A 32 -15.81 17.86 -16.69
N ALA A 33 -15.27 16.73 -17.10
CA ALA A 33 -14.38 16.60 -18.26
C ALA A 33 -14.54 15.23 -18.90
N SER A 34 -14.84 15.18 -20.20
CA SER A 34 -14.97 13.91 -20.95
C SER A 34 -13.66 13.13 -20.93
N LEU A 35 -13.61 12.04 -20.17
CA LEU A 35 -12.42 11.20 -20.06
C LEU A 35 -12.36 10.14 -21.16
N SER A 36 -11.18 9.92 -21.70
CA SER A 36 -10.94 8.87 -22.70
C SER A 36 -11.01 7.48 -22.05
N VAL A 37 -11.54 6.50 -22.79
CA VAL A 37 -11.58 5.08 -22.39
C VAL A 37 -10.18 4.54 -22.04
N PHE A 38 -9.13 5.06 -22.66
CA PHE A 38 -7.76 4.68 -22.36
C PHE A 38 -7.30 5.04 -20.94
N ALA A 39 -7.88 6.10 -20.34
CA ALA A 39 -7.61 6.47 -18.96
C ALA A 39 -8.08 5.38 -17.98
N VAL A 40 -9.14 4.65 -18.31
CA VAL A 40 -9.67 3.56 -17.47
C VAL A 40 -8.64 2.46 -17.28
N ASN A 41 -7.97 2.02 -18.34
CA ASN A 41 -6.92 0.99 -18.25
C ASN A 41 -5.74 1.44 -17.40
N LEU A 42 -5.30 2.70 -17.56
CA LEU A 42 -4.26 3.27 -16.71
C LEU A 42 -4.67 3.27 -15.24
N VAL A 43 -5.89 3.71 -14.95
CA VAL A 43 -6.40 3.80 -13.57
C VAL A 43 -6.49 2.44 -12.92
N ILE A 44 -6.96 1.41 -13.62
CA ILE A 44 -7.00 0.03 -13.10
C ILE A 44 -5.59 -0.44 -12.74
N GLY A 45 -4.65 -0.36 -13.68
CA GLY A 45 -3.28 -0.83 -13.46
C GLY A 45 -2.56 -0.03 -12.36
N LEU A 46 -2.65 1.29 -12.40
CA LEU A 46 -2.00 2.18 -11.44
C LEU A 46 -2.61 2.05 -10.04
N SER A 47 -3.94 2.04 -9.92
CA SER A 47 -4.62 1.88 -8.63
C SER A 47 -4.30 0.54 -7.98
N LEU A 48 -4.31 -0.55 -8.76
CA LEU A 48 -3.99 -1.88 -8.24
C LEU A 48 -2.52 -1.96 -7.80
N GLY A 49 -1.60 -1.50 -8.65
CA GLY A 49 -0.16 -1.49 -8.34
C GLY A 49 0.13 -0.69 -7.07
N LEU A 50 -0.31 0.57 -7.01
CA LEU A 50 -0.10 1.43 -5.85
C LEU A 50 -0.78 0.90 -4.58
N ALA A 51 -2.00 0.36 -4.68
CA ALA A 51 -2.70 -0.20 -3.52
C ALA A 51 -1.96 -1.41 -2.94
N ILE A 52 -1.41 -2.29 -3.79
CA ILE A 52 -0.61 -3.43 -3.35
C ILE A 52 0.69 -2.93 -2.69
N ASP A 53 1.43 -2.06 -3.35
CA ASP A 53 2.71 -1.55 -2.84
C ASP A 53 2.56 -0.82 -1.51
N TYR A 54 1.58 0.08 -1.39
CA TYR A 54 1.30 0.82 -0.15
C TYR A 54 0.82 -0.11 0.96
N SER A 55 -0.01 -1.12 0.62
CA SER A 55 -0.47 -2.12 1.59
C SER A 55 0.69 -2.96 2.11
N LEU A 56 1.59 -3.42 1.24
CA LEU A 56 2.76 -4.19 1.64
C LEU A 56 3.67 -3.38 2.55
N LEU A 57 3.90 -2.10 2.24
CA LEU A 57 4.73 -1.21 3.06
C LEU A 57 4.15 -1.01 4.46
N ILE A 58 2.85 -0.73 4.56
CA ILE A 58 2.18 -0.51 5.86
C ILE A 58 2.10 -1.82 6.66
N VAL A 59 1.72 -2.94 6.02
CA VAL A 59 1.61 -4.24 6.70
C VAL A 59 2.97 -4.73 7.20
N SER A 60 4.03 -4.61 6.41
CA SER A 60 5.39 -5.01 6.84
C SER A 60 5.83 -4.20 8.05
N ARG A 61 5.67 -2.88 8.00
CA ARG A 61 6.05 -1.99 9.11
C ARG A 61 5.20 -2.23 10.35
N TYR A 62 3.90 -2.44 10.21
CA TYR A 62 3.02 -2.76 11.34
C TYR A 62 3.43 -4.07 12.02
N ARG A 63 3.84 -5.09 11.25
CA ARG A 63 4.34 -6.36 11.82
C ARG A 63 5.64 -6.18 12.58
N GLU A 64 6.55 -5.33 12.11
CA GLU A 64 7.77 -4.99 12.84
C GLU A 64 7.46 -4.31 14.18
N GLU A 65 6.54 -3.34 14.19
CA GLU A 65 6.15 -2.64 15.40
C GLU A 65 5.40 -3.54 16.39
N ILE A 66 4.54 -4.46 15.91
CA ILE A 66 3.91 -5.49 16.77
C ILE A 66 4.98 -6.36 17.45
N ALA A 67 6.04 -6.72 16.73
CA ALA A 67 7.11 -7.55 17.31
C ALA A 67 7.90 -6.80 18.39
N ARG A 68 7.97 -5.47 18.33
CA ARG A 68 8.71 -4.63 19.28
C ARG A 68 7.91 -4.25 20.53
N ILE A 69 6.66 -3.80 20.35
CA ILE A 69 5.86 -3.19 21.43
C ILE A 69 4.53 -3.90 21.67
N GLY A 70 4.26 -4.98 20.93
CA GLY A 70 3.00 -5.71 21.00
C GLY A 70 1.90 -5.15 20.08
N PRO A 71 0.80 -5.91 19.89
CA PRO A 71 -0.32 -5.48 19.07
C PRO A 71 -1.11 -4.39 19.80
N GLY A 72 -1.48 -3.32 19.07
CA GLY A 72 -2.30 -2.26 19.64
C GLY A 72 -2.22 -0.94 18.87
N PHE A 73 -2.85 0.05 19.43
CA PHE A 73 -2.94 1.39 18.85
C PHE A 73 -1.56 2.07 18.73
N ASP A 74 -0.66 1.84 19.68
CA ASP A 74 0.68 2.44 19.67
C ASP A 74 1.55 1.92 18.51
N ALA A 75 1.48 0.61 18.23
CA ALA A 75 2.14 0.02 17.06
C ALA A 75 1.62 0.62 15.76
N MET A 76 0.29 0.80 15.64
CA MET A 76 -0.32 1.42 14.46
C MET A 76 0.07 2.88 14.34
N ARG A 77 0.04 3.65 15.43
CA ARG A 77 0.45 5.05 15.45
C ARG A 77 1.89 5.23 14.96
N THR A 78 2.81 4.39 15.43
CA THR A 78 4.21 4.43 15.02
C THR A 78 4.35 4.06 13.53
N THR A 79 3.61 3.05 13.08
CA THR A 79 3.56 2.64 11.66
C THR A 79 3.10 3.79 10.76
N LEU A 80 2.02 4.48 11.12
CA LEU A 80 1.49 5.59 10.34
C LEU A 80 2.43 6.81 10.34
N ARG A 81 3.15 7.05 11.44
CA ARG A 81 4.15 8.14 11.52
C ARG A 81 5.38 7.89 10.65
N THR A 82 5.70 6.63 10.34
CA THR A 82 6.86 6.23 9.52
C THR A 82 6.40 5.84 8.12
N ALA A 83 5.91 4.61 7.92
CA ALA A 83 5.46 4.11 6.62
C ALA A 83 4.30 4.94 6.03
N GLY A 84 3.37 5.42 6.88
CA GLY A 84 2.27 6.27 6.42
C GLY A 84 2.74 7.58 5.78
N ARG A 85 3.78 8.22 6.33
CA ARG A 85 4.37 9.42 5.71
C ARG A 85 5.01 9.10 4.35
N THR A 86 5.70 7.97 4.24
CA THR A 86 6.29 7.52 2.97
C THR A 86 5.21 7.30 1.92
N VAL A 87 4.10 6.64 2.28
CA VAL A 87 2.95 6.45 1.37
C VAL A 87 2.36 7.80 0.94
N ALA A 88 2.16 8.75 1.87
CA ALA A 88 1.61 10.06 1.55
C ALA A 88 2.50 10.84 0.57
N TYR A 89 3.81 10.88 0.81
CA TYR A 89 4.75 11.53 -0.10
C TYR A 89 4.82 10.83 -1.45
N SER A 90 4.82 9.50 -1.48
CA SER A 90 4.81 8.74 -2.73
C SER A 90 3.56 9.01 -3.56
N ALA A 91 2.38 8.93 -2.94
CA ALA A 91 1.11 9.23 -3.61
C ALA A 91 1.08 10.66 -4.17
N LEU A 92 1.55 11.64 -3.40
CA LEU A 92 1.63 13.02 -3.84
C LEU A 92 2.62 13.18 -5.00
N THR A 93 3.79 12.56 -4.93
CA THR A 93 4.80 12.62 -6.00
C THR A 93 4.26 12.04 -7.30
N VAL A 94 3.59 10.89 -7.24
CA VAL A 94 2.93 10.29 -8.42
C VAL A 94 1.84 11.21 -8.96
N ALA A 95 1.00 11.80 -8.10
CA ALA A 95 -0.04 12.72 -8.52
C ALA A 95 0.54 13.97 -9.20
N VAL A 96 1.61 14.56 -8.67
CA VAL A 96 2.31 15.70 -9.29
C VAL A 96 2.93 15.31 -10.62
N ALA A 97 3.56 14.14 -10.72
CA ALA A 97 4.09 13.64 -11.99
C ALA A 97 2.99 13.46 -13.04
N MET A 98 1.83 12.92 -12.65
CA MET A 98 0.67 12.79 -13.55
C MET A 98 0.06 14.16 -13.93
N ALA A 99 0.13 15.15 -13.04
CA ALA A 99 -0.33 16.50 -13.31
C ALA A 99 0.45 17.17 -14.46
N ALA A 100 1.70 16.79 -14.69
CA ALA A 100 2.48 17.28 -15.84
C ALA A 100 1.80 16.95 -17.19
N LEU A 101 1.02 15.86 -17.27
CA LEU A 101 0.26 15.50 -18.49
C LEU A 101 -0.91 16.45 -18.77
N LEU A 102 -1.40 17.18 -17.77
CA LEU A 102 -2.50 18.14 -17.95
C LEU A 102 -2.09 19.38 -18.75
N VAL A 103 -0.79 19.65 -18.87
CA VAL A 103 -0.25 20.78 -19.63
C VAL A 103 -0.40 20.58 -21.14
N PHE A 104 -0.49 19.32 -21.58
CA PHE A 104 -0.61 19.01 -23.00
C PHE A 104 -2.05 19.20 -23.50
N PRO A 105 -2.24 19.85 -24.65
CA PRO A 105 -3.57 20.15 -25.20
C PRO A 105 -4.30 18.94 -25.80
N GLN A 106 -3.67 17.75 -25.78
CA GLN A 106 -4.28 16.54 -26.30
C GLN A 106 -5.25 15.92 -25.28
N PRO A 107 -6.54 15.71 -25.66
CA PRO A 107 -7.55 15.14 -24.76
C PRO A 107 -7.16 13.79 -24.18
N PHE A 108 -6.39 13.01 -24.92
CA PHE A 108 -5.87 11.71 -24.48
C PHE A 108 -4.91 11.86 -23.29
N LEU A 109 -3.91 12.73 -23.40
CA LEU A 109 -2.92 12.97 -22.34
C LEU A 109 -3.57 13.62 -21.11
N TYR A 110 -4.47 14.57 -21.32
CA TYR A 110 -5.26 15.18 -20.26
C TYR A 110 -6.04 14.11 -19.45
N SER A 111 -6.75 13.20 -20.17
CA SER A 111 -7.51 12.12 -19.54
C SER A 111 -6.62 11.17 -18.74
N MET A 112 -5.42 10.84 -19.26
CA MET A 112 -4.46 10.00 -18.54
C MET A 112 -3.91 10.70 -17.32
N GLY A 113 -3.61 12.00 -17.42
CA GLY A 113 -3.15 12.81 -16.29
C GLY A 113 -4.19 12.88 -15.17
N ALA A 114 -5.42 13.24 -15.52
CA ALA A 114 -6.54 13.31 -14.58
C ALA A 114 -6.81 11.96 -13.91
N GLY A 115 -6.89 10.88 -14.71
CA GLY A 115 -7.06 9.52 -14.20
C GLY A 115 -5.92 9.06 -13.30
N GLY A 116 -4.67 9.36 -13.67
CA GLY A 116 -3.50 9.01 -12.88
C GLY A 116 -3.44 9.75 -11.53
N ILE A 117 -3.82 11.03 -11.49
CA ILE A 117 -3.95 11.80 -10.24
C ILE A 117 -4.99 11.15 -9.32
N VAL A 118 -6.19 10.85 -9.86
CA VAL A 118 -7.25 10.19 -9.09
C VAL A 118 -6.77 8.86 -8.54
N ALA A 119 -6.16 8.01 -9.38
CA ALA A 119 -5.65 6.71 -8.97
C ALA A 119 -4.61 6.82 -7.84
N ALA A 120 -3.66 7.74 -7.96
CA ALA A 120 -2.60 7.93 -6.95
C ALA A 120 -3.16 8.42 -5.62
N LEU A 121 -4.02 9.44 -5.64
CA LEU A 121 -4.59 10.02 -4.42
C LEU A 121 -5.56 9.05 -3.73
N VAL A 122 -6.45 8.40 -4.47
CA VAL A 122 -7.39 7.42 -3.92
C VAL A 122 -6.65 6.22 -3.32
N SER A 123 -5.61 5.71 -4.00
CA SER A 123 -4.79 4.62 -3.46
C SER A 123 -4.08 5.02 -2.17
N GLY A 124 -3.51 6.23 -2.12
CA GLY A 124 -2.88 6.77 -0.92
C GLY A 124 -3.86 6.92 0.25
N VAL A 125 -5.03 7.52 -0.01
CA VAL A 125 -6.08 7.69 1.01
C VAL A 125 -6.59 6.33 1.51
N ALA A 126 -6.88 5.40 0.60
CA ALA A 126 -7.33 4.05 0.98
C ALA A 126 -6.29 3.32 1.84
N ALA A 127 -5.01 3.40 1.47
CA ALA A 127 -3.93 2.80 2.24
C ALA A 127 -3.73 3.44 3.63
N LEU A 128 -3.98 4.74 3.77
CA LEU A 128 -3.81 5.48 5.02
C LEU A 128 -5.03 5.45 5.95
N THR A 129 -6.20 5.08 5.44
CA THR A 129 -7.45 5.06 6.21
C THR A 129 -8.02 3.66 6.36
N VAL A 130 -8.34 3.02 5.25
CA VAL A 130 -9.02 1.70 5.24
C VAL A 130 -8.10 0.62 5.77
N LEU A 131 -6.85 0.56 5.29
CA LEU A 131 -5.93 -0.50 5.69
C LEU A 131 -5.58 -0.45 7.18
N PRO A 132 -5.24 0.69 7.80
CA PRO A 132 -5.04 0.79 9.25
C PRO A 132 -6.27 0.41 10.05
N ALA A 133 -7.47 0.83 9.63
CA ALA A 133 -8.72 0.46 10.29
C ALA A 133 -8.92 -1.06 10.30
N VAL A 134 -8.71 -1.72 9.17
CA VAL A 134 -8.81 -3.18 9.05
C VAL A 134 -7.74 -3.87 9.88
N LEU A 135 -6.49 -3.38 9.87
CA LEU A 135 -5.39 -3.96 10.65
C LEU A 135 -5.62 -3.86 12.17
N VAL A 136 -6.17 -2.75 12.64
CA VAL A 136 -6.52 -2.56 14.06
C VAL A 136 -7.68 -3.49 14.45
N LEU A 137 -8.69 -3.64 13.60
CA LEU A 137 -9.82 -4.55 13.84
C LEU A 137 -9.39 -6.02 13.87
N LEU A 138 -8.45 -6.41 13.00
CA LEU A 138 -7.89 -7.77 13.02
C LEU A 138 -6.94 -8.00 14.21
N GLY A 139 -6.31 -6.96 14.74
CA GLY A 139 -5.45 -7.00 15.92
C GLY A 139 -4.42 -8.13 15.89
N ALA A 140 -4.37 -8.93 16.97
CA ALA A 140 -3.48 -10.10 17.08
C ALA A 140 -3.75 -11.20 16.03
N ARG A 141 -4.93 -11.20 15.39
CA ARG A 141 -5.30 -12.19 14.36
C ARG A 141 -4.50 -12.03 13.06
N VAL A 142 -3.88 -10.89 12.83
CA VAL A 142 -2.92 -10.69 11.71
C VAL A 142 -1.75 -11.68 11.84
N ASN A 143 -1.36 -12.04 13.06
CA ASN A 143 -0.30 -13.02 13.36
C ASN A 143 -0.83 -14.43 13.69
N ALA A 144 -2.15 -14.65 13.79
CA ALA A 144 -2.73 -15.90 14.28
C ALA A 144 -2.47 -17.13 13.38
N LEU A 145 -2.01 -16.94 12.15
CA LEU A 145 -1.63 -18.01 11.21
C LEU A 145 -0.11 -18.07 10.95
N ALA A 146 0.71 -17.40 11.77
CA ALA A 146 2.16 -17.62 11.78
C ALA A 146 2.45 -18.83 12.68
N PRO A 147 2.88 -19.99 12.13
CA PRO A 147 3.21 -21.15 12.97
C PRO A 147 4.35 -20.79 13.92
N GLY A 148 4.19 -21.13 15.22
CA GLY A 148 5.11 -20.81 16.32
C GLY A 148 6.57 -21.27 16.16
N ARG A 149 6.88 -21.98 15.08
CA ARG A 149 8.24 -22.42 14.72
C ARG A 149 9.19 -21.27 14.28
N TRP A 150 8.66 -20.10 13.94
CA TRP A 150 9.49 -18.99 13.47
C TRP A 150 9.95 -18.05 14.59
N LYS A 151 9.22 -18.05 15.70
CA LYS A 151 9.68 -17.33 16.90
C LYS A 151 10.97 -17.96 17.49
N ARG A 152 11.17 -19.27 17.29
CA ARG A 152 12.41 -19.96 17.63
C ARG A 152 13.56 -19.65 16.68
N ARG A 153 13.32 -19.64 15.35
CA ARG A 153 14.38 -19.36 14.37
C ARG A 153 14.86 -17.93 14.38
N SER A 154 13.99 -16.93 14.58
CA SER A 154 14.44 -15.53 14.70
C SER A 154 15.18 -15.25 16.02
N MET A 155 15.03 -16.08 17.05
CA MET A 155 15.84 -16.01 18.26
C MET A 155 17.17 -16.77 18.10
N GLU A 156 17.20 -17.82 17.29
CA GLU A 156 18.42 -18.55 16.94
C GLU A 156 19.30 -17.76 15.95
N ASP A 157 18.67 -17.13 14.92
CA ASP A 157 19.38 -16.25 13.97
C ASP A 157 19.87 -14.93 14.60
N ALA A 158 19.25 -14.44 15.68
CA ALA A 158 19.72 -13.28 16.44
C ALA A 158 20.91 -13.62 17.36
N GLY A 159 21.13 -14.90 17.66
CA GLY A 159 22.28 -15.40 18.41
C GLY A 159 23.48 -15.79 17.55
N GLU A 160 23.28 -16.03 16.26
CA GLU A 160 24.33 -16.45 15.30
C GLU A 160 24.73 -15.35 14.30
N GLY A 161 24.66 -14.09 14.69
CA GLY A 161 24.85 -12.91 13.84
C GLY A 161 26.24 -12.72 13.20
N GLU A 162 27.15 -13.72 13.27
CA GLU A 162 28.51 -13.59 12.71
C GLU A 162 28.96 -14.71 11.75
N SER A 163 28.06 -15.62 11.32
CA SER A 163 28.46 -16.74 10.43
C SER A 163 27.65 -16.88 9.15
N GLY A 164 27.04 -15.81 8.66
CA GLY A 164 26.30 -15.82 7.39
C GLY A 164 27.22 -16.00 6.19
N PHE A 165 26.80 -16.85 5.22
CA PHE A 165 27.48 -17.12 3.94
C PHE A 165 27.97 -15.82 3.23
N TRP A 166 27.24 -14.71 3.37
CA TRP A 166 27.58 -13.40 2.79
C TRP A 166 28.75 -12.70 3.45
N TYR A 167 29.03 -13.00 4.74
CA TYR A 167 30.17 -12.45 5.46
C TYR A 167 31.52 -13.09 5.06
N ARG A 168 31.49 -14.27 4.40
CA ARG A 168 32.68 -14.94 3.89
C ARG A 168 33.05 -14.51 2.46
N LEU A 169 32.16 -13.78 1.76
CA LEU A 169 32.34 -13.34 0.38
C LEU A 169 32.72 -11.83 0.27
N ALA A 170 32.66 -11.07 1.35
CA ALA A 170 33.11 -9.68 1.45
C ALA A 170 34.47 -9.59 2.15
#